data_83fbc49a1e88eea68138c0dab549541d
#
_entry.id   83fbc49a1e88eea68138c0dab549541d
#
_cell.length_a   1.000
_cell.length_b   1.000
_cell.length_c   1.000
_cell.angle_alpha   90.00
_cell.angle_beta   90.00
_cell.angle_gamma   90.00
#
_symmetry.space_group_name_H-M   'P 1'
#
loop_
_entity.id
_entity.type
_entity.pdbx_description
1 polymer ?
#
loop_
_entity_poly.entity_id
_entity_poly.type
_entity_poly.pdbx_seq_one_letter_code
_entity_poly.pdbx_strand_id
1 'polypeptide(L)'
;METEKKGMFDWYFKSNLLIRILIGLVLGAIVGLVAGNSILWVRPLGDIFIRLLKMIVTPIILTTLVVGSASISPAELGKVGVKIVIYYLFTSAVAVAVGLVMGNIFRPGLGLDLGSIGEAAGKALEKPSLANTFLNIIPTNPFASLSGGDVLPIIFFAILFGLGISYLKISKDSRIREAGELLFKIFDGSAEAMYKIVGWVLQYAPIGVFALISVVFAQQGAKAIGPLWGVTLACFLGYILHLIVIYGGALSLY
;
A
#
# COMPACT_ATOMS: atom_id res chain seq x y z
N MET A 1 -24.93 -0.52 -34.49
CA MET A 1 -25.59 -0.39 -33.18
C MET A 1 -25.57 -1.77 -32.56
N GLU A 2 -24.49 -2.14 -31.87
CA GLU A 2 -24.46 -3.38 -31.09
C GLU A 2 -25.21 -3.11 -29.79
N THR A 3 -26.34 -3.80 -29.61
CA THR A 3 -27.07 -3.84 -28.36
C THR A 3 -26.19 -4.58 -27.34
N GLU A 4 -25.45 -3.85 -26.50
CA GLU A 4 -24.79 -4.41 -25.31
C GLU A 4 -25.86 -5.17 -24.50
N LYS A 5 -25.77 -6.51 -24.48
CA LYS A 5 -26.55 -7.33 -23.56
C LYS A 5 -26.21 -6.90 -22.15
N LYS A 6 -27.10 -6.17 -21.49
CA LYS A 6 -26.98 -5.85 -20.06
C LYS A 6 -26.86 -7.15 -19.28
N GLY A 7 -25.66 -7.44 -18.79
CA GLY A 7 -25.42 -8.57 -17.89
C GLY A 7 -26.18 -8.35 -16.57
N MET A 8 -26.67 -9.43 -15.95
CA MET A 8 -27.44 -9.40 -14.69
C MET A 8 -26.70 -8.68 -13.54
N PHE A 9 -25.37 -8.54 -13.64
CA PHE A 9 -24.51 -7.86 -12.65
C PHE A 9 -23.98 -6.50 -13.12
N ASP A 10 -24.41 -5.97 -14.27
CA ASP A 10 -23.93 -4.68 -14.80
C ASP A 10 -24.15 -3.51 -13.83
N TRP A 11 -25.26 -3.51 -13.11
CA TRP A 11 -25.54 -2.51 -12.08
C TRP A 11 -24.52 -2.57 -10.94
N TYR A 12 -24.06 -3.77 -10.58
CA TYR A 12 -23.05 -3.97 -9.54
C TYR A 12 -21.70 -3.42 -10.00
N PHE A 13 -21.22 -3.78 -11.18
CA PHE A 13 -19.91 -3.35 -11.69
C PHE A 13 -19.86 -1.85 -12.08
N LYS A 14 -20.99 -1.25 -12.45
CA LYS A 14 -21.13 0.18 -12.76
C LYS A 14 -21.30 1.05 -11.51
N SER A 15 -21.64 0.46 -10.34
CA SER A 15 -21.79 1.22 -9.10
C SER A 15 -20.41 1.62 -8.51
N ASN A 16 -20.41 2.69 -7.73
CA ASN A 16 -19.18 3.20 -7.10
C ASN A 16 -18.59 2.15 -6.15
N LEU A 17 -17.34 1.77 -6.39
CA LEU A 17 -16.61 0.78 -5.59
C LEU A 17 -16.60 1.15 -4.10
N LEU A 18 -16.40 2.45 -3.77
CA LEU A 18 -16.38 2.92 -2.39
C LEU A 18 -17.70 2.60 -1.67
N ILE A 19 -18.84 2.85 -2.34
CA ILE A 19 -20.16 2.57 -1.76
C ILE A 19 -20.31 1.06 -1.49
N ARG A 20 -19.88 0.21 -2.41
CA ARG A 20 -19.91 -1.25 -2.22
C ARG A 20 -19.06 -1.72 -1.05
N ILE A 21 -17.87 -1.15 -0.88
CA ILE A 21 -16.99 -1.46 0.25
C ILE A 21 -17.63 -1.00 1.57
N LEU A 22 -18.23 0.20 1.61
CA LEU A 22 -18.94 0.70 2.79
C LEU A 22 -20.16 -0.17 3.15
N ILE A 23 -20.93 -0.61 2.14
CA ILE A 23 -22.02 -1.57 2.36
C ILE A 23 -21.47 -2.88 2.93
N GLY A 24 -20.40 -3.41 2.35
CA GLY A 24 -19.73 -4.63 2.85
C GLY A 24 -19.27 -4.47 4.30
N LEU A 25 -18.70 -3.32 4.67
CA LEU A 25 -18.27 -3.01 6.02
C LEU A 25 -19.46 -2.98 7.00
N VAL A 26 -20.52 -2.23 6.67
CA VAL A 26 -21.69 -2.09 7.54
C VAL A 26 -22.41 -3.43 7.70
N LEU A 27 -22.63 -4.16 6.61
CA LEU A 27 -23.25 -5.49 6.64
C LEU A 27 -22.37 -6.48 7.42
N GLY A 28 -21.04 -6.42 7.24
CA GLY A 28 -20.10 -7.25 7.98
C GLY A 28 -20.17 -7.01 9.49
N ALA A 29 -20.25 -5.76 9.91
CA ALA A 29 -20.40 -5.40 11.32
C ALA A 29 -21.72 -5.93 11.90
N ILE A 30 -22.84 -5.70 11.22
CA ILE A 30 -24.17 -6.17 11.67
C ILE A 30 -24.21 -7.69 11.75
N VAL A 31 -23.80 -8.38 10.69
CA VAL A 31 -23.83 -9.85 10.65
C VAL A 31 -22.88 -10.45 11.70
N GLY A 32 -21.68 -9.88 11.86
CA GLY A 32 -20.75 -10.31 12.90
C GLY A 32 -21.31 -10.19 14.31
N LEU A 33 -21.98 -9.08 14.63
CA LEU A 33 -22.63 -8.87 15.93
C LEU A 33 -23.79 -9.82 16.17
N VAL A 34 -24.62 -10.07 15.16
CA VAL A 34 -25.84 -10.89 15.31
C VAL A 34 -25.52 -12.37 15.31
N ALA A 35 -24.71 -12.83 14.36
CA ALA A 35 -24.38 -14.25 14.19
C ALA A 35 -23.28 -14.74 15.17
N GLY A 36 -22.50 -13.84 15.76
CA GLY A 36 -21.40 -14.22 16.64
C GLY A 36 -20.47 -15.25 16.01
N ASN A 37 -20.03 -16.23 16.77
CA ASN A 37 -19.07 -17.24 16.30
C ASN A 37 -19.58 -18.12 15.14
N SER A 38 -20.89 -18.16 14.88
CA SER A 38 -21.46 -18.95 13.78
C SER A 38 -21.04 -18.44 12.39
N ILE A 39 -20.59 -17.18 12.27
CA ILE A 39 -20.14 -16.59 11.00
C ILE A 39 -18.66 -16.82 10.69
N LEU A 40 -17.87 -17.42 11.60
CA LEU A 40 -16.42 -17.57 11.44
C LEU A 40 -16.01 -18.36 10.20
N TRP A 41 -16.92 -19.12 9.60
CA TRP A 41 -16.68 -19.84 8.34
C TRP A 41 -16.38 -18.90 7.15
N VAL A 42 -16.75 -17.60 7.21
CA VAL A 42 -16.43 -16.62 6.17
C VAL A 42 -14.98 -16.15 6.22
N ARG A 43 -14.23 -16.46 7.27
CA ARG A 43 -12.83 -16.06 7.45
C ARG A 43 -11.94 -16.32 6.22
N PRO A 44 -12.01 -17.48 5.53
CA PRO A 44 -11.21 -17.72 4.34
C PRO A 44 -11.43 -16.69 3.22
N LEU A 45 -12.65 -16.10 3.09
CA LEU A 45 -12.91 -15.05 2.10
C LEU A 45 -12.10 -13.78 2.41
N GLY A 46 -11.98 -13.41 3.69
CA GLY A 46 -11.12 -12.31 4.12
C GLY A 46 -9.63 -12.62 3.92
N ASP A 47 -9.20 -13.84 4.25
CA ASP A 47 -7.81 -14.28 4.07
C ASP A 47 -7.40 -14.28 2.59
N ILE A 48 -8.31 -14.68 1.68
CA ILE A 48 -8.10 -14.59 0.23
C ILE A 48 -7.86 -13.12 -0.17
N PHE A 49 -8.67 -12.19 0.33
CA PHE A 49 -8.50 -10.76 0.02
C PHE A 49 -7.12 -10.24 0.43
N ILE A 50 -6.69 -10.56 1.66
CA ILE A 50 -5.36 -10.17 2.15
C ILE A 50 -4.26 -10.80 1.29
N ARG A 51 -4.40 -12.07 0.89
CA ARG A 51 -3.43 -12.75 0.02
C ARG A 51 -3.37 -12.11 -1.37
N LEU A 52 -4.53 -11.76 -1.96
CA LEU A 52 -4.59 -11.06 -3.25
C LEU A 52 -3.89 -9.69 -3.17
N LEU A 53 -4.12 -8.93 -2.09
CA LEU A 53 -3.42 -7.65 -1.89
C LEU A 53 -1.90 -7.85 -1.77
N LYS A 54 -1.45 -8.83 -0.96
CA LYS A 54 -0.01 -9.13 -0.81
C LYS A 54 0.63 -9.58 -2.12
N MET A 55 -0.09 -10.34 -2.94
CA MET A 55 0.40 -10.86 -4.23
C MET A 55 0.78 -9.73 -5.20
N ILE A 56 0.03 -8.64 -5.21
CA ILE A 56 0.25 -7.53 -6.17
C ILE A 56 1.33 -6.55 -5.72
N VAL A 57 1.68 -6.50 -4.42
CA VAL A 57 2.58 -5.47 -3.87
C VAL A 57 3.96 -5.51 -4.54
N THR A 58 4.61 -6.64 -4.55
CA THR A 58 5.97 -6.78 -5.09
C THR A 58 6.06 -6.49 -6.60
N PRO A 59 5.22 -7.10 -7.46
CA PRO A 59 5.27 -6.85 -8.89
C PRO A 59 4.92 -5.40 -9.27
N ILE A 60 3.94 -4.78 -8.61
CA ILE A 60 3.55 -3.40 -8.95
C ILE A 60 4.65 -2.40 -8.55
N ILE A 61 5.26 -2.57 -7.36
CA ILE A 61 6.38 -1.73 -6.93
C ILE A 61 7.53 -1.83 -7.93
N LEU A 62 7.92 -3.06 -8.29
CA LEU A 62 9.00 -3.26 -9.23
C LEU A 62 8.73 -2.57 -10.58
N THR A 63 7.60 -2.89 -11.21
CA THR A 63 7.31 -2.42 -12.57
C THR A 63 7.12 -0.91 -12.62
N THR A 64 6.37 -0.32 -11.69
CA THR A 64 6.09 1.12 -11.67
C THR A 64 7.33 1.94 -11.34
N LEU A 65 8.18 1.48 -10.42
CA LEU A 65 9.42 2.20 -10.08
C LEU A 65 10.48 2.09 -11.17
N VAL A 66 10.58 0.95 -11.86
CA VAL A 66 11.45 0.82 -13.03
C VAL A 66 11.01 1.78 -14.12
N VAL A 67 9.71 1.84 -14.45
CA VAL A 67 9.18 2.78 -15.44
C VAL A 67 9.40 4.22 -15.01
N GLY A 68 9.07 4.55 -13.75
CA GLY A 68 9.24 5.90 -13.20
C GLY A 68 10.70 6.38 -13.31
N SER A 69 11.66 5.56 -12.86
CA SER A 69 13.08 5.93 -12.91
C SER A 69 13.67 5.90 -14.32
N ALA A 70 13.17 5.02 -15.21
CA ALA A 70 13.56 4.98 -16.63
C ALA A 70 12.99 6.13 -17.47
N SER A 71 11.97 6.84 -16.95
CA SER A 71 11.34 7.99 -17.63
C SER A 71 12.09 9.31 -17.40
N ILE A 72 12.93 9.38 -16.37
CA ILE A 72 13.67 10.58 -16.00
C ILE A 72 15.05 10.54 -16.67
N SER A 73 15.52 11.67 -17.21
CA SER A 73 16.87 11.74 -17.74
C SER A 73 17.90 11.64 -16.60
N PRO A 74 19.02 10.92 -16.79
CA PRO A 74 20.05 10.77 -15.75
C PRO A 74 20.60 12.10 -15.23
N ALA A 75 20.67 13.12 -16.10
CA ALA A 75 21.16 14.45 -15.76
C ALA A 75 20.21 15.23 -14.83
N GLU A 76 18.91 15.05 -15.01
CA GLU A 76 17.89 15.69 -14.17
C GLU A 76 17.76 15.00 -12.82
N LEU A 77 17.94 13.68 -12.79
CA LEU A 77 17.84 12.89 -11.55
C LEU A 77 18.86 13.36 -10.49
N GLY A 78 20.08 13.72 -10.88
CA GLY A 78 21.10 14.20 -9.95
C GLY A 78 20.73 15.51 -9.24
N LYS A 79 20.15 16.47 -9.99
CA LYS A 79 19.81 17.80 -9.45
C LYS A 79 18.50 17.82 -8.67
N VAL A 80 17.49 17.12 -9.17
CA VAL A 80 16.15 17.09 -8.59
C VAL A 80 16.06 16.01 -7.50
N GLY A 81 16.74 14.89 -7.69
CA GLY A 81 16.67 13.74 -6.79
C GLY A 81 17.11 14.07 -5.36
N VAL A 82 18.21 14.79 -5.17
CA VAL A 82 18.68 15.17 -3.83
C VAL A 82 17.65 16.06 -3.11
N LYS A 83 17.06 17.04 -3.83
CA LYS A 83 16.02 17.91 -3.25
C LYS A 83 14.77 17.10 -2.85
N ILE A 84 14.35 16.16 -3.71
CA ILE A 84 13.21 15.29 -3.43
C ILE A 84 13.50 14.43 -2.20
N VAL A 85 14.68 13.82 -2.09
CA VAL A 85 15.04 12.96 -0.96
C VAL A 85 15.03 13.77 0.35
N ILE A 86 15.64 14.96 0.38
CA ILE A 86 15.65 15.82 1.58
C ILE A 86 14.22 16.20 1.97
N TYR A 87 13.41 16.64 0.99
CA TYR A 87 12.00 16.98 1.23
C TYR A 87 11.22 15.80 1.77
N TYR A 88 11.43 14.61 1.19
CA TYR A 88 10.75 13.37 1.60
C TYR A 88 11.13 12.96 3.03
N LEU A 89 12.41 13.03 3.38
CA LEU A 89 12.88 12.75 4.75
C LEU A 89 12.27 13.71 5.76
N PHE A 90 12.24 14.99 5.44
CA PHE A 90 11.65 16.02 6.30
C PHE A 90 10.14 15.77 6.49
N THR A 91 9.38 15.60 5.41
CA THR A 91 7.93 15.39 5.49
C THR A 91 7.60 14.07 6.18
N SER A 92 8.39 13.02 5.97
CA SER A 92 8.23 11.74 6.67
C SER A 92 8.50 11.86 8.18
N ALA A 93 9.53 12.61 8.58
CA ALA A 93 9.81 12.86 10.00
C ALA A 93 8.64 13.60 10.67
N VAL A 94 8.08 14.62 10.00
CA VAL A 94 6.89 15.33 10.49
C VAL A 94 5.67 14.39 10.53
N ALA A 95 5.46 13.55 9.52
CA ALA A 95 4.35 12.57 9.53
C ALA A 95 4.44 11.60 10.70
N VAL A 96 5.64 11.09 11.00
CA VAL A 96 5.88 10.21 12.17
C VAL A 96 5.60 10.95 13.47
N ALA A 97 6.08 12.21 13.61
CA ALA A 97 5.82 13.03 14.80
C ALA A 97 4.32 13.27 15.01
N VAL A 98 3.59 13.63 13.94
CA VAL A 98 2.14 13.80 13.98
C VAL A 98 1.44 12.49 14.35
N GLY A 99 1.85 11.36 13.76
CA GLY A 99 1.29 10.05 14.09
C GLY A 99 1.49 9.65 15.56
N LEU A 100 2.68 9.90 16.10
CA LEU A 100 2.98 9.67 17.53
C LEU A 100 2.13 10.56 18.45
N VAL A 101 1.98 11.83 18.12
CA VAL A 101 1.14 12.77 18.89
C VAL A 101 -0.31 12.29 18.87
N MET A 102 -0.86 11.98 17.70
CA MET A 102 -2.23 11.47 17.59
C MET A 102 -2.43 10.15 18.32
N GLY A 103 -1.48 9.22 18.21
CA GLY A 103 -1.49 7.95 18.94
C GLY A 103 -1.48 8.13 20.46
N ASN A 104 -0.71 9.10 20.98
CA ASN A 104 -0.68 9.42 22.41
C ASN A 104 -1.95 10.13 22.90
N ILE A 105 -2.55 11.00 22.10
CA ILE A 105 -3.78 11.72 22.46
C ILE A 105 -4.98 10.75 22.49
N PHE A 106 -5.18 10.00 21.41
CA PHE A 106 -6.36 9.15 21.24
C PHE A 106 -6.23 7.78 21.91
N ARG A 107 -4.99 7.32 22.18
CA ARG A 107 -4.68 6.00 22.78
C ARG A 107 -5.60 4.89 22.26
N PRO A 108 -5.68 4.67 20.94
CA PRO A 108 -6.72 3.83 20.32
C PRO A 108 -6.65 2.35 20.69
N GLY A 109 -5.60 1.90 21.40
CA GLY A 109 -5.45 0.53 21.89
C GLY A 109 -6.00 0.28 23.30
N LEU A 110 -6.47 1.32 24.02
CA LEU A 110 -7.01 1.15 25.36
C LEU A 110 -8.33 0.38 25.31
N GLY A 111 -8.38 -0.75 26.02
CA GLY A 111 -9.57 -1.60 26.13
C GLY A 111 -9.67 -2.74 25.10
N LEU A 112 -8.68 -2.90 24.23
CA LEU A 112 -8.56 -4.11 23.42
C LEU A 112 -7.91 -5.22 24.25
N ASP A 113 -8.62 -6.34 24.42
CA ASP A 113 -8.04 -7.55 24.96
C ASP A 113 -7.24 -8.24 23.85
N LEU A 114 -5.93 -8.00 23.84
CA LEU A 114 -5.00 -8.57 22.86
C LEU A 114 -4.57 -10.02 23.19
N GLY A 115 -5.16 -10.64 24.20
CA GLY A 115 -4.98 -12.00 24.66
C GLY A 115 -3.84 -12.80 23.99
N SER A 116 -4.15 -13.57 22.97
CA SER A 116 -3.20 -14.39 22.24
C SER A 116 -2.30 -13.62 21.24
N ILE A 117 -2.63 -12.37 20.90
CA ILE A 117 -1.83 -11.54 20.00
C ILE A 117 -0.69 -10.85 20.79
N GLY A 118 -0.87 -10.63 22.09
CA GLY A 118 0.13 -10.01 22.96
C GLY A 118 1.41 -10.84 23.10
N GLU A 119 1.33 -12.16 23.05
CA GLU A 119 2.51 -13.04 23.08
C GLU A 119 3.35 -12.96 21.80
N ALA A 120 2.72 -12.70 20.64
CA ALA A 120 3.43 -12.50 19.39
C ALA A 120 4.10 -11.10 19.30
N ALA A 121 3.53 -10.09 19.97
CA ALA A 121 4.10 -8.74 20.05
C ALA A 121 5.24 -8.63 21.09
N GLY A 122 5.36 -9.60 21.99
CA GLY A 122 6.39 -9.63 23.04
C GLY A 122 7.76 -10.12 22.57
N LYS A 123 7.97 -10.46 21.28
CA LYS A 123 9.33 -10.57 20.73
C LYS A 123 9.95 -9.19 20.82
N ALA A 124 10.90 -9.04 21.76
CA ALA A 124 11.67 -7.84 21.95
C ALA A 124 12.09 -7.31 20.57
N LEU A 125 11.56 -6.15 20.19
CA LEU A 125 12.02 -5.42 19.01
C LEU A 125 13.51 -5.16 19.27
N GLU A 126 14.38 -5.96 18.66
CA GLU A 126 15.79 -5.64 18.60
C GLU A 126 15.86 -4.20 18.08
N LYS A 127 16.50 -3.33 18.87
CA LYS A 127 16.64 -1.93 18.45
C LYS A 127 17.33 -1.95 17.09
N PRO A 128 16.65 -1.54 16.01
CA PRO A 128 17.26 -1.60 14.70
C PRO A 128 18.50 -0.71 14.72
N SER A 129 19.67 -1.29 14.49
CA SER A 129 20.88 -0.49 14.26
C SER A 129 20.66 0.31 12.99
N LEU A 130 20.80 1.63 13.06
CA LEU A 130 20.70 2.50 11.88
C LEU A 130 21.62 2.00 10.76
N ALA A 131 22.85 1.57 11.12
CA ALA A 131 23.79 1.01 10.15
C ALA A 131 23.22 -0.23 9.46
N ASN A 132 22.62 -1.17 10.19
CA ASN A 132 22.01 -2.36 9.61
C ASN A 132 20.79 -2.01 8.75
N THR A 133 20.02 -1.01 9.15
CA THR A 133 18.88 -0.55 8.36
C THR A 133 19.35 0.00 7.00
N PHE A 134 20.40 0.83 6.99
CA PHE A 134 20.98 1.33 5.74
C PHE A 134 21.60 0.22 4.88
N LEU A 135 22.32 -0.72 5.49
CA LEU A 135 22.89 -1.84 4.75
C LEU A 135 21.81 -2.72 4.13
N ASN A 136 20.70 -2.94 4.84
CA ASN A 136 19.57 -3.75 4.36
C ASN A 136 18.76 -3.09 3.22
N ILE A 137 19.01 -1.81 2.90
CA ILE A 137 18.45 -1.17 1.69
C ILE A 137 19.02 -1.82 0.43
N ILE A 138 20.32 -2.23 0.48
CA ILE A 138 21.01 -2.80 -0.67
C ILE A 138 20.81 -4.32 -0.64
N PRO A 139 20.08 -4.89 -1.61
CA PRO A 139 19.85 -6.33 -1.63
C PRO A 139 21.14 -7.08 -1.98
N THR A 140 21.45 -8.12 -1.21
CA THR A 140 22.51 -9.08 -1.59
C THR A 140 22.08 -9.93 -2.79
N ASN A 141 20.78 -10.16 -2.93
CA ASN A 141 20.16 -10.83 -4.07
C ASN A 141 18.78 -10.21 -4.36
N PRO A 142 18.64 -9.45 -5.47
CA PRO A 142 17.36 -8.83 -5.82
C PRO A 142 16.20 -9.82 -5.97
N PHE A 143 16.47 -11.01 -6.52
CA PHE A 143 15.43 -12.02 -6.70
C PHE A 143 14.97 -12.63 -5.37
N ALA A 144 15.88 -12.78 -4.41
CA ALA A 144 15.52 -13.19 -3.05
C ALA A 144 14.62 -12.14 -2.38
N SER A 145 14.96 -10.86 -2.52
CA SER A 145 14.12 -9.76 -2.00
C SER A 145 12.74 -9.71 -2.67
N LEU A 146 12.67 -9.95 -3.98
CA LEU A 146 11.40 -10.04 -4.70
C LEU A 146 10.52 -11.20 -4.20
N SER A 147 11.10 -12.37 -3.96
CA SER A 147 10.37 -13.54 -3.44
C SER A 147 10.00 -13.40 -1.97
N GLY A 148 10.84 -12.73 -1.16
CA GLY A 148 10.60 -12.43 0.25
C GLY A 148 9.60 -11.29 0.48
N GLY A 149 9.40 -10.44 -0.52
CA GLY A 149 8.56 -9.24 -0.41
C GLY A 149 9.21 -8.11 0.38
N ASP A 150 10.56 -8.06 0.42
CA ASP A 150 11.32 -7.03 1.12
C ASP A 150 11.27 -5.71 0.35
N VAL A 151 10.30 -4.88 0.68
CA VAL A 151 9.94 -3.68 -0.10
C VAL A 151 11.10 -2.73 -0.30
N LEU A 152 11.89 -2.46 0.73
CA LEU A 152 12.98 -1.46 0.68
C LEU A 152 14.11 -1.85 -0.30
N PRO A 153 14.65 -3.08 -0.24
CA PRO A 153 15.58 -3.59 -1.26
C PRO A 153 15.01 -3.63 -2.67
N ILE A 154 13.71 -3.95 -2.81
CA ILE A 154 13.03 -3.96 -4.11
C ILE A 154 13.01 -2.55 -4.72
N ILE A 155 12.66 -1.53 -3.93
CA ILE A 155 12.67 -0.13 -4.36
C ILE A 155 14.06 0.28 -4.84
N PHE A 156 15.10 -0.02 -4.04
CA PHE A 156 16.47 0.30 -4.41
C PHE A 156 16.89 -0.33 -5.74
N PHE A 157 16.65 -1.64 -5.88
CA PHE A 157 16.97 -2.34 -7.12
C PHE A 157 16.17 -1.80 -8.32
N ALA A 158 14.86 -1.56 -8.15
CA ALA A 158 14.00 -1.05 -9.22
C ALA A 158 14.45 0.32 -9.73
N ILE A 159 14.86 1.22 -8.82
CA ILE A 159 15.39 2.53 -9.20
C ILE A 159 16.70 2.38 -9.97
N LEU A 160 17.65 1.58 -9.48
CA LEU A 160 18.92 1.37 -10.17
C LEU A 160 18.72 0.72 -11.55
N PHE A 161 17.85 -0.28 -11.65
CA PHE A 161 17.57 -0.95 -12.90
C PHE A 161 16.90 -0.02 -13.92
N GLY A 162 15.92 0.80 -13.47
CA GLY A 162 15.28 1.79 -14.31
C GLY A 162 16.24 2.90 -14.77
N LEU A 163 17.17 3.32 -13.90
CA LEU A 163 18.26 4.23 -14.30
C LEU A 163 19.15 3.59 -15.37
N GLY A 164 19.49 2.31 -15.22
CA GLY A 164 20.22 1.56 -16.25
C GLY A 164 19.50 1.62 -17.60
N ILE A 165 18.19 1.37 -17.62
CA ILE A 165 17.35 1.50 -18.83
C ILE A 165 17.40 2.94 -19.39
N SER A 166 17.31 3.96 -18.54
CA SER A 166 17.39 5.37 -18.96
C SER A 166 18.72 5.67 -19.65
N TYR A 167 19.85 5.17 -19.15
CA TYR A 167 21.16 5.31 -19.80
C TYR A 167 21.22 4.58 -21.14
N LEU A 168 20.63 3.37 -21.27
CA LEU A 168 20.58 2.67 -22.55
C LEU A 168 19.80 3.49 -23.60
N LYS A 169 18.68 4.10 -23.24
CA LYS A 169 17.82 4.88 -24.14
C LYS A 169 18.52 6.11 -24.76
N ILE A 170 19.52 6.66 -24.08
CA ILE A 170 20.27 7.84 -24.58
C ILE A 170 21.60 7.46 -25.24
N SER A 171 21.88 6.17 -25.42
CA SER A 171 23.12 5.67 -26.06
C SER A 171 23.23 6.15 -27.50
N LYS A 172 24.47 6.46 -27.91
CA LYS A 172 24.81 6.78 -29.32
C LYS A 172 24.75 5.54 -30.22
N ASP A 173 24.98 4.34 -29.66
CA ASP A 173 24.86 3.07 -30.37
C ASP A 173 23.36 2.74 -30.53
N SER A 174 22.93 2.63 -31.81
CA SER A 174 21.51 2.35 -32.15
C SER A 174 21.01 1.04 -31.55
N ARG A 175 21.85 -0.02 -31.56
CA ARG A 175 21.51 -1.34 -31.01
C ARG A 175 21.24 -1.26 -29.50
N ILE A 176 22.08 -0.52 -28.76
CA ILE A 176 21.93 -0.34 -27.32
C ILE A 176 20.70 0.49 -27.02
N ARG A 177 20.46 1.55 -27.80
CA ARG A 177 19.29 2.40 -27.64
C ARG A 177 17.98 1.64 -27.88
N GLU A 178 17.92 0.85 -28.97
CA GLU A 178 16.76 0.01 -29.27
C GLU A 178 16.48 -1.01 -28.16
N ALA A 179 17.54 -1.64 -27.61
CA ALA A 179 17.41 -2.54 -26.46
C ALA A 179 16.84 -1.82 -25.22
N GLY A 180 17.31 -0.58 -24.95
CA GLY A 180 16.78 0.24 -23.86
C GLY A 180 15.31 0.60 -24.03
N GLU A 181 14.89 0.97 -25.25
CA GLU A 181 13.50 1.24 -25.58
C GLU A 181 12.61 0.00 -25.46
N LEU A 182 13.11 -1.16 -25.89
CA LEU A 182 12.41 -2.43 -25.75
C LEU A 182 12.20 -2.81 -24.29
N LEU A 183 13.24 -2.72 -23.46
CA LEU A 183 13.13 -2.98 -22.02
C LEU A 183 12.13 -2.01 -21.35
N PHE A 184 12.19 -0.73 -21.69
CA PHE A 184 11.23 0.24 -21.20
C PHE A 184 9.78 -0.16 -21.52
N LYS A 185 9.50 -0.51 -22.79
CA LYS A 185 8.17 -0.93 -23.23
C LYS A 185 7.68 -2.20 -22.51
N ILE A 186 8.58 -3.14 -22.23
CA ILE A 186 8.24 -4.37 -21.48
C ILE A 186 7.79 -4.02 -20.06
N PHE A 187 8.55 -3.18 -19.36
CA PHE A 187 8.18 -2.79 -17.99
C PHE A 187 6.96 -1.90 -17.96
N ASP A 188 6.77 -1.00 -18.91
CA ASP A 188 5.61 -0.14 -19.05
C ASP A 188 4.34 -0.97 -19.28
N GLY A 189 4.37 -1.89 -20.24
CA GLY A 189 3.28 -2.83 -20.46
C GLY A 189 3.01 -3.75 -19.24
N SER A 190 4.07 -4.12 -18.51
CA SER A 190 3.92 -4.88 -17.26
C SER A 190 3.25 -4.06 -16.14
N ALA A 191 3.59 -2.77 -16.02
CA ALA A 191 2.97 -1.86 -15.06
C ALA A 191 1.47 -1.68 -15.38
N GLU A 192 1.12 -1.49 -16.66
CA GLU A 192 -0.27 -1.42 -17.10
C GLU A 192 -1.05 -2.71 -16.81
N ALA A 193 -0.42 -3.87 -17.04
CA ALA A 193 -1.03 -5.16 -16.66
C ALA A 193 -1.26 -5.25 -15.16
N MET A 194 -0.31 -4.79 -14.33
CA MET A 194 -0.47 -4.76 -12.87
C MET A 194 -1.60 -3.83 -12.44
N TYR A 195 -1.79 -2.65 -13.07
CA TYR A 195 -2.94 -1.79 -12.78
C TYR A 195 -4.28 -2.48 -13.08
N LYS A 196 -4.36 -3.29 -14.15
CA LYS A 196 -5.56 -4.09 -14.43
C LYS A 196 -5.80 -5.15 -13.36
N ILE A 197 -4.76 -5.86 -12.91
CA ILE A 197 -4.85 -6.86 -11.83
C ILE A 197 -5.31 -6.19 -10.52
N VAL A 198 -4.75 -5.03 -10.17
CA VAL A 198 -5.22 -4.24 -9.01
C VAL A 198 -6.72 -3.93 -9.13
N GLY A 199 -7.16 -3.48 -10.32
CA GLY A 199 -8.58 -3.24 -10.57
C GLY A 199 -9.45 -4.46 -10.30
N TRP A 200 -9.02 -5.66 -10.72
CA TRP A 200 -9.74 -6.91 -10.46
C TRP A 200 -9.76 -7.28 -8.98
N VAL A 201 -8.61 -7.16 -8.30
CA VAL A 201 -8.52 -7.42 -6.85
C VAL A 201 -9.40 -6.46 -6.06
N LEU A 202 -9.45 -5.18 -6.45
CA LEU A 202 -10.33 -4.19 -5.82
C LEU A 202 -11.82 -4.50 -6.03
N GLN A 203 -12.22 -5.17 -7.12
CA GLN A 203 -13.61 -5.61 -7.29
C GLN A 203 -14.00 -6.68 -6.25
N TYR A 204 -13.04 -7.45 -5.73
CA TYR A 204 -13.27 -8.42 -4.66
C TYR A 204 -13.31 -7.76 -3.27
N ALA A 205 -12.82 -6.53 -3.11
CA ALA A 205 -12.72 -5.84 -1.82
C ALA A 205 -14.02 -5.79 -1.01
N PRO A 206 -15.23 -5.54 -1.58
CA PRO A 206 -16.48 -5.55 -0.80
C PRO A 206 -16.72 -6.87 -0.07
N ILE A 207 -16.42 -8.00 -0.71
CA ILE A 207 -16.56 -9.35 -0.12
C ILE A 207 -15.50 -9.57 0.95
N GLY A 208 -14.24 -9.23 0.64
CA GLY A 208 -13.12 -9.37 1.58
C GLY A 208 -13.32 -8.53 2.84
N VAL A 209 -13.72 -7.28 2.69
CA VAL A 209 -14.00 -6.36 3.80
C VAL A 209 -15.19 -6.85 4.63
N PHE A 210 -16.28 -7.28 3.99
CA PHE A 210 -17.41 -7.90 4.68
C PHE A 210 -16.94 -9.06 5.57
N ALA A 211 -16.15 -9.99 5.02
CA ALA A 211 -15.70 -11.17 5.75
C ALA A 211 -14.77 -10.80 6.92
N LEU A 212 -13.78 -9.91 6.69
CA LEU A 212 -12.85 -9.48 7.75
C LEU A 212 -13.57 -8.78 8.89
N ILE A 213 -14.48 -7.88 8.58
CA ILE A 213 -15.24 -7.13 9.57
C ILE A 213 -16.21 -8.04 10.32
N SER A 214 -16.89 -8.97 9.63
CA SER A 214 -17.74 -9.97 10.28
C SER A 214 -16.98 -10.78 11.32
N VAL A 215 -15.77 -11.24 11.00
CA VAL A 215 -14.94 -12.01 11.95
C VAL A 215 -14.53 -11.16 13.16
N VAL A 216 -14.13 -9.91 12.95
CA VAL A 216 -13.74 -9.00 14.05
C VAL A 216 -14.92 -8.78 15.00
N PHE A 217 -16.11 -8.46 14.47
CA PHE A 217 -17.28 -8.21 15.30
C PHE A 217 -17.87 -9.50 15.92
N ALA A 218 -17.70 -10.64 15.26
CA ALA A 218 -18.06 -11.95 15.83
C ALA A 218 -17.22 -12.30 17.06
N GLN A 219 -15.94 -12.00 17.05
CA GLN A 219 -15.01 -12.34 18.12
C GLN A 219 -14.99 -11.31 19.24
N GLN A 220 -15.05 -10.02 18.93
CA GLN A 220 -14.91 -8.93 19.91
C GLN A 220 -16.24 -8.27 20.28
N GLY A 221 -17.32 -8.57 19.54
CA GLY A 221 -18.61 -7.97 19.76
C GLY A 221 -18.61 -6.44 19.58
N ALA A 222 -19.56 -5.76 20.20
CA ALA A 222 -19.67 -4.29 20.17
C ALA A 222 -18.47 -3.56 20.81
N LYS A 223 -17.66 -4.24 21.62
CA LYS A 223 -16.45 -3.67 22.22
C LYS A 223 -15.41 -3.25 21.17
N ALA A 224 -15.45 -3.82 19.95
CA ALA A 224 -14.60 -3.42 18.83
C ALA A 224 -14.85 -2.00 18.32
N ILE A 225 -16.06 -1.46 18.52
CA ILE A 225 -16.47 -0.15 17.96
C ILE A 225 -15.59 0.98 18.51
N GLY A 226 -15.40 1.04 19.82
CA GLY A 226 -14.62 2.10 20.46
C GLY A 226 -13.19 2.22 19.92
N PRO A 227 -12.37 1.16 19.99
CA PRO A 227 -11.01 1.17 19.48
C PRO A 227 -10.94 1.44 17.97
N LEU A 228 -11.81 0.83 17.14
CA LEU A 228 -11.85 1.08 15.70
C LEU A 228 -12.17 2.55 15.38
N TRP A 229 -13.13 3.14 16.10
CA TRP A 229 -13.47 4.55 15.97
C TRP A 229 -12.30 5.45 16.41
N GLY A 230 -11.65 5.10 17.52
CA GLY A 230 -10.47 5.81 18.03
C GLY A 230 -9.32 5.83 17.04
N VAL A 231 -8.98 4.65 16.43
CA VAL A 231 -7.97 4.55 15.36
C VAL A 231 -8.37 5.40 14.17
N THR A 232 -9.63 5.28 13.71
CA THR A 232 -10.13 6.01 12.55
C THR A 232 -10.01 7.52 12.74
N LEU A 233 -10.48 8.05 13.88
CA LEU A 233 -10.36 9.47 14.19
C LEU A 233 -8.91 9.93 14.30
N ALA A 234 -8.06 9.17 14.98
CA ALA A 234 -6.64 9.50 15.11
C ALA A 234 -5.96 9.60 13.75
N CYS A 235 -6.23 8.63 12.84
CA CYS A 235 -5.69 8.63 11.48
C CYS A 235 -6.20 9.82 10.65
N PHE A 236 -7.53 10.07 10.63
CA PHE A 236 -8.10 11.16 9.84
C PHE A 236 -7.61 12.52 10.31
N LEU A 237 -7.60 12.76 11.62
CA LEU A 237 -7.10 14.02 12.18
C LEU A 237 -5.59 14.16 11.94
N GLY A 238 -4.84 13.07 12.04
CA GLY A 238 -3.42 13.05 11.72
C GLY A 238 -3.17 13.42 10.25
N TYR A 239 -3.92 12.88 9.30
CA TYR A 239 -3.82 13.25 7.88
C TYR A 239 -4.16 14.71 7.63
N ILE A 240 -5.25 15.20 8.21
CA ILE A 240 -5.66 16.61 8.06
C ILE A 240 -4.59 17.54 8.63
N LEU A 241 -4.08 17.25 9.82
CA LEU A 241 -3.04 18.04 10.46
C LEU A 241 -1.75 18.02 9.62
N HIS A 242 -1.32 16.84 9.16
CA HIS A 242 -0.13 16.70 8.31
C HIS A 242 -0.30 17.49 7.00
N LEU A 243 -1.48 17.40 6.36
CA LEU A 243 -1.79 18.12 5.14
C LEU A 243 -1.69 19.65 5.36
N ILE A 244 -2.29 20.16 6.42
CA ILE A 244 -2.24 21.60 6.73
C ILE A 244 -0.82 22.04 7.04
N VAL A 245 -0.06 21.30 7.84
CA VAL A 245 1.29 21.67 8.26
C VAL A 245 2.26 21.60 7.08
N ILE A 246 2.25 20.51 6.32
CA ILE A 246 3.23 20.31 5.23
C ILE A 246 2.83 21.08 3.99
N TYR A 247 1.60 20.90 3.47
CA TYR A 247 1.21 21.58 2.23
C TYR A 247 0.87 23.06 2.45
N GLY A 248 0.22 23.39 3.58
CA GLY A 248 -0.01 24.80 3.93
C GLY A 248 1.30 25.55 4.20
N GLY A 249 2.25 24.92 4.91
CA GLY A 249 3.58 25.46 5.14
C GLY A 249 4.40 25.59 3.85
N ALA A 250 4.39 24.57 2.97
CA ALA A 250 5.10 24.65 1.70
C ALA A 250 4.53 25.74 0.78
N LEU A 251 3.19 25.89 0.71
CA LEU A 251 2.54 26.94 -0.09
C LEU A 251 2.77 28.35 0.45
N SER A 252 2.97 28.49 1.77
CA SER A 252 3.28 29.80 2.38
C SER A 252 4.72 30.26 2.17
N LEU A 253 5.62 29.36 1.74
CA LEU A 253 7.03 29.65 1.46
C LEU A 253 7.30 29.92 -0.02
N TYR A 254 6.34 29.75 -0.89
CA TYR A 254 6.38 30.05 -2.33
C TYR A 254 5.45 31.22 -2.67
#